data_da67f34c87a262a473c3fd267833ee41
#
_entry.id   da67f34c87a262a473c3fd267833ee41
#
_cell.length_a   1.000
_cell.length_b   1.000
_cell.length_c   1.000
_cell.angle_alpha   90.00
_cell.angle_beta   90.00
_cell.angle_gamma   90.00
#
_symmetry.space_group_name_H-M   'P 1'
#
loop_
_entity.id
_entity.type
_entity.pdbx_description
1 polymer ?
#
loop_
_entity_poly.entity_id
_entity_poly.type
_entity_poly.pdbx_seq_one_letter_code
_entity_poly.pdbx_strand_id
1 'polypeptide(L)'
;MKHAKEAKTLKSNVIKRRRMALLIIVAIIAILVLAYIANEFIILGKNKTTNLIINNRNVTENLKKNILIQNGEIYLSKQDLGNFFDKYIYEDKETEQIITTYNKKIAEIGFEKNIITINGSEKSTYTHAINQDDTIYIPINELKDVYNIEINYIESTKNLVIDSLNKEQKKAVVSANSSIKSTKKFIAKTVARVKKGECVIVISNENGYAKIRTEDGRIGYIKSKKIDNEVTARQNMEQEKQITNKVNLVWDYYSQVASAPDRTDTQIDGVNVVSPSFFNIDKYGKLIENIGSRGQAYLEWARQNDCKIWPMVQNSGDSTMMDTTSKIMNSYTKRKELIESIINVCIKYKLDGINLDFENMRKEDKDLYSRFIIELEPRMKELGLVLSVDVTAPDGSDTWSLCFDRHVIGDVADYIIFMAYDEYGESSTKSGTTSGYDWVELGLKKFLDTEEIEPGKIILGVPLYTRLWTEDSSGKVLKKSVISMKDIDNTIPSDVERKWDDKLKQYYVEYKDGNNTNKMWIEDLKSLKEKLGLISEYQLGGLASWEK
;
A
#
# COMPACT_ATOMS: atom_id res chain seq x y z
N MET A 1 50.61 79.39 27.54
CA MET A 1 49.61 79.50 26.44
C MET A 1 49.52 78.34 25.49
N LYS A 2 50.60 77.63 25.18
CA LYS A 2 50.64 76.48 24.26
C LYS A 2 49.75 75.26 24.72
N HIS A 3 49.92 74.83 26.01
CA HIS A 3 49.11 73.74 26.56
C HIS A 3 47.62 73.97 26.68
N ALA A 4 47.17 75.23 26.87
CA ALA A 4 45.75 75.54 26.91
C ALA A 4 45.09 75.46 25.51
N LYS A 5 45.85 75.75 24.45
CA LYS A 5 45.41 75.64 23.07
C LYS A 5 45.30 74.20 22.61
N GLU A 6 46.26 73.36 22.99
CA GLU A 6 46.24 71.92 22.72
C GLU A 6 45.10 71.22 23.44
N ALA A 7 44.84 71.50 24.71
CA ALA A 7 43.70 70.98 25.46
C ALA A 7 42.34 71.33 24.86
N LYS A 8 42.24 72.55 24.34
CA LYS A 8 41.00 73.05 23.67
C LYS A 8 40.79 72.33 22.33
N THR A 9 41.86 72.08 21.59
CA THR A 9 41.81 71.38 20.32
C THR A 9 41.50 69.87 20.55
N LEU A 10 42.07 69.23 21.58
CA LEU A 10 41.74 67.87 21.96
C LEU A 10 40.27 67.70 22.38
N LYS A 11 39.74 68.63 23.23
CA LYS A 11 38.32 68.64 23.60
C LYS A 11 37.41 68.83 22.38
N SER A 12 37.78 69.70 21.46
CA SER A 12 37.02 69.90 20.22
C SER A 12 37.00 68.66 19.34
N ASN A 13 38.13 67.97 19.20
CA ASN A 13 38.21 66.73 18.41
C ASN A 13 37.44 65.58 19.05
N VAL A 14 37.46 65.45 20.37
CA VAL A 14 36.67 64.44 21.10
C VAL A 14 35.14 64.72 20.90
N ILE A 15 34.72 65.98 20.98
CA ILE A 15 33.32 66.38 20.74
C ILE A 15 32.93 66.08 19.29
N LYS A 16 33.79 66.41 18.30
CA LYS A 16 33.56 66.08 16.90
C LYS A 16 33.46 64.56 16.66
N ARG A 17 34.33 63.77 17.25
CA ARG A 17 34.26 62.28 17.15
C ARG A 17 33.01 61.73 17.79
N ARG A 18 32.57 62.23 18.96
CA ARG A 18 31.30 61.84 19.59
C ARG A 18 30.10 62.18 18.76
N ARG A 19 30.06 63.41 18.17
CA ARG A 19 28.97 63.82 17.24
C ARG A 19 28.97 62.97 15.99
N MET A 20 30.12 62.62 15.41
CA MET A 20 30.20 61.76 14.24
C MET A 20 29.77 60.32 14.56
N ALA A 21 30.16 59.77 15.72
CA ALA A 21 29.67 58.48 16.18
C ALA A 21 28.16 58.45 16.40
N LEU A 22 27.59 59.51 16.98
CA LEU A 22 26.15 59.65 17.17
C LEU A 22 25.42 59.72 15.83
N LEU A 23 25.94 60.47 14.85
CA LEU A 23 25.36 60.53 13.50
C LEU A 23 25.41 59.19 12.78
N ILE A 24 26.51 58.41 12.94
CA ILE A 24 26.62 57.08 12.38
C ILE A 24 25.58 56.14 13.03
N ILE A 25 25.40 56.19 14.34
CA ILE A 25 24.38 55.39 15.05
C ILE A 25 22.99 55.76 14.58
N VAL A 26 22.67 57.05 14.46
CA VAL A 26 21.37 57.49 13.94
C VAL A 26 21.13 57.04 12.49
N ALA A 27 22.17 57.13 11.63
CA ALA A 27 22.09 56.63 10.26
C ALA A 27 21.85 55.12 10.19
N ILE A 28 22.54 54.35 11.05
CA ILE A 28 22.32 52.89 11.14
C ILE A 28 20.88 52.57 11.60
N ILE A 29 20.39 53.30 12.62
CA ILE A 29 19.01 53.14 13.10
C ILE A 29 18.01 53.48 11.98
N ALA A 30 18.24 54.59 11.25
CA ALA A 30 17.40 54.99 10.14
C ALA A 30 17.38 53.94 9.01
N ILE A 31 18.54 53.35 8.66
CA ILE A 31 18.65 52.29 7.68
C ILE A 31 17.90 51.03 8.17
N LEU A 32 18.03 50.65 9.43
CA LEU A 32 17.32 49.51 10.02
C LEU A 32 15.80 49.75 10.03
N VAL A 33 15.35 50.96 10.34
CA VAL A 33 13.93 51.34 10.29
C VAL A 33 13.41 51.32 8.86
N LEU A 34 14.16 51.86 7.89
CA LEU A 34 13.80 51.81 6.48
C LEU A 34 13.76 50.36 5.95
N ALA A 35 14.74 49.53 6.33
CA ALA A 35 14.73 48.12 5.98
C ALA A 35 13.55 47.35 6.61
N TYR A 36 13.19 47.68 7.86
CA TYR A 36 11.99 47.17 8.51
C TYR A 36 10.70 47.60 7.80
N ILE A 37 10.58 48.89 7.49
CA ILE A 37 9.44 49.44 6.74
C ILE A 37 9.36 48.78 5.36
N ALA A 38 10.47 48.69 4.63
CA ALA A 38 10.51 48.04 3.33
C ALA A 38 10.09 46.55 3.44
N ASN A 39 10.56 45.83 4.46
CA ASN A 39 10.16 44.44 4.71
C ASN A 39 8.66 44.30 5.05
N GLU A 40 8.06 45.26 5.78
CA GLU A 40 6.62 45.26 6.06
C GLU A 40 5.78 45.60 4.83
N PHE A 41 6.30 46.45 3.91
CA PHE A 41 5.60 46.83 2.69
C PHE A 41 5.84 45.91 1.49
N ILE A 42 6.92 45.15 1.48
CA ILE A 42 7.18 44.13 0.44
C ILE A 42 6.40 42.87 0.81
N ILE A 43 5.16 42.79 0.34
CA ILE A 43 4.42 41.53 0.28
C ILE A 43 4.97 40.75 -0.90
N LEU A 44 5.26 39.46 -0.70
CA LEU A 44 5.67 38.59 -1.79
C LEU A 44 4.64 38.71 -2.94
N GLY A 45 5.10 39.15 -4.10
CA GLY A 45 4.26 39.38 -5.26
C GLY A 45 3.69 38.10 -5.85
N LYS A 46 3.01 38.23 -6.98
CA LYS A 46 2.53 37.10 -7.79
C LYS A 46 3.72 36.24 -8.20
N ASN A 47 3.60 34.92 -8.02
CA ASN A 47 4.64 33.99 -8.44
C ASN A 47 4.81 34.00 -9.96
N LYS A 48 6.01 33.75 -10.45
CA LYS A 48 6.27 33.63 -11.90
C LYS A 48 5.60 32.36 -12.46
N THR A 49 5.69 31.26 -11.71
CA THR A 49 5.08 29.96 -12.03
C THR A 49 3.98 29.64 -11.02
N THR A 50 3.12 28.70 -11.36
CA THR A 50 2.10 28.19 -10.43
C THR A 50 2.75 27.38 -9.32
N ASN A 51 2.44 27.71 -8.07
CA ASN A 51 2.84 26.90 -6.91
C ASN A 51 1.80 25.82 -6.64
N LEU A 52 2.28 24.67 -6.18
CA LEU A 52 1.44 23.57 -5.72
C LEU A 52 1.50 23.47 -4.19
N ILE A 53 0.33 23.50 -3.59
CA ILE A 53 0.14 23.35 -2.14
C ILE A 53 -0.78 22.16 -1.92
N ILE A 54 -0.26 21.10 -1.29
CA ILE A 54 -1.03 19.91 -0.97
C ILE A 54 -1.10 19.76 0.55
N ASN A 55 -2.31 19.66 1.10
CA ASN A 55 -2.55 19.48 2.54
C ASN A 55 -1.71 20.44 3.39
N ASN A 56 -1.77 21.75 3.07
CA ASN A 56 -1.03 22.80 3.76
C ASN A 56 0.51 22.76 3.64
N ARG A 57 1.06 21.99 2.70
CA ARG A 57 2.50 21.95 2.38
C ARG A 57 2.74 22.49 0.98
N ASN A 58 3.64 23.44 0.84
CA ASN A 58 4.11 23.85 -0.48
C ASN A 58 5.06 22.77 -1.01
N VAL A 59 4.66 22.10 -2.09
CA VAL A 59 5.39 21.00 -2.73
C VAL A 59 5.87 21.35 -4.14
N THR A 60 5.88 22.64 -4.47
CA THR A 60 6.26 23.13 -5.82
C THR A 60 7.64 22.66 -6.26
N GLU A 61 8.60 22.62 -5.33
CA GLU A 61 9.97 22.16 -5.62
C GLU A 61 10.06 20.65 -5.93
N ASN A 62 9.03 19.88 -5.57
CA ASN A 62 8.95 18.44 -5.82
C ASN A 62 8.28 18.11 -7.16
N LEU A 63 7.72 19.12 -7.88
CA LEU A 63 7.13 18.94 -9.20
C LEU A 63 8.20 18.44 -10.20
N LYS A 64 7.84 17.44 -10.97
CA LYS A 64 8.65 16.91 -12.07
C LYS A 64 8.43 17.71 -13.37
N LYS A 65 7.22 18.24 -13.54
CA LYS A 65 6.81 19.05 -14.68
C LYS A 65 6.05 20.30 -14.22
N ASN A 66 6.01 21.32 -15.06
CA ASN A 66 5.20 22.49 -14.79
C ASN A 66 3.71 22.12 -14.81
N ILE A 67 2.93 22.78 -13.94
CA ILE A 67 1.48 22.69 -13.99
C ILE A 67 1.01 23.38 -15.26
N LEU A 68 0.21 22.66 -16.06
CA LEU A 68 -0.38 23.22 -17.28
C LEU A 68 -1.79 23.75 -16.96
N ILE A 69 -2.07 24.97 -17.40
CA ILE A 69 -3.41 25.57 -17.31
C ILE A 69 -3.83 25.94 -18.73
N GLN A 70 -4.89 25.30 -19.22
CA GLN A 70 -5.38 25.48 -20.59
C GLN A 70 -6.91 25.61 -20.56
N ASN A 71 -7.45 26.65 -21.17
CA ASN A 71 -8.89 26.90 -21.25
C ASN A 71 -9.60 26.93 -19.86
N GLY A 72 -8.87 27.33 -18.82
CA GLY A 72 -9.40 27.35 -17.43
C GLY A 72 -9.29 26.01 -16.70
N GLU A 73 -8.90 24.93 -17.38
CA GLU A 73 -8.65 23.64 -16.79
C GLU A 73 -7.20 23.48 -16.35
N ILE A 74 -7.00 22.70 -15.26
CA ILE A 74 -5.72 22.50 -14.61
C ILE A 74 -5.29 21.06 -14.82
N TYR A 75 -4.08 20.91 -15.32
CA TYR A 75 -3.48 19.60 -15.59
C TYR A 75 -2.23 19.42 -14.77
N LEU A 76 -2.10 18.23 -14.19
CA LEU A 76 -0.85 17.72 -13.61
C LEU A 76 -0.25 16.65 -14.53
N SER A 77 1.07 16.55 -14.55
CA SER A 77 1.70 15.47 -15.28
C SER A 77 1.39 14.11 -14.63
N LYS A 78 1.38 13.04 -15.45
CA LYS A 78 1.25 11.67 -14.94
C LYS A 78 2.30 11.37 -13.85
N GLN A 79 3.52 11.89 -14.04
CA GLN A 79 4.62 11.72 -13.07
C GLN A 79 4.31 12.41 -11.74
N ASP A 80 3.72 13.62 -11.77
CA ASP A 80 3.37 14.35 -10.55
C ASP A 80 2.15 13.73 -9.85
N LEU A 81 1.16 13.23 -10.61
CA LEU A 81 0.07 12.45 -10.03
C LEU A 81 0.58 11.17 -9.37
N GLY A 82 1.54 10.50 -10.00
CA GLY A 82 2.23 9.34 -9.42
C GLY A 82 2.96 9.67 -8.12
N ASN A 83 3.59 10.83 -8.07
CA ASN A 83 4.36 11.26 -6.89
C ASN A 83 3.48 11.72 -5.71
N PHE A 84 2.30 12.30 -5.97
CA PHE A 84 1.50 12.94 -4.93
C PHE A 84 0.21 12.19 -4.56
N PHE A 85 -0.33 11.36 -5.44
CA PHE A 85 -1.63 10.71 -5.25
C PHE A 85 -1.61 9.21 -5.46
N ASP A 86 -1.20 8.71 -6.63
CA ASP A 86 -1.24 7.29 -6.99
C ASP A 86 0.08 6.84 -7.59
N LYS A 87 0.93 6.24 -6.78
CA LYS A 87 2.25 5.72 -7.23
C LYS A 87 2.14 4.65 -8.31
N TYR A 88 0.96 4.08 -8.52
CA TYR A 88 0.68 3.04 -9.49
C TYR A 88 -0.03 3.51 -10.75
N ILE A 89 -0.25 4.83 -10.92
CA ILE A 89 -0.83 5.39 -12.14
C ILE A 89 -0.02 5.00 -13.37
N TYR A 90 -0.69 4.54 -14.44
CA TYR A 90 0.00 4.14 -15.65
C TYR A 90 -0.79 4.48 -16.91
N GLU A 91 -0.11 4.41 -18.07
CA GLU A 91 -0.70 4.50 -19.38
C GLU A 91 -0.92 3.08 -19.91
N ASP A 92 -2.15 2.74 -20.21
CA ASP A 92 -2.47 1.53 -20.96
C ASP A 92 -2.48 1.85 -22.45
N LYS A 93 -1.54 1.22 -23.19
CA LYS A 93 -1.38 1.45 -24.63
C LYS A 93 -2.39 0.67 -25.48
N GLU A 94 -2.97 -0.41 -24.94
CA GLU A 94 -3.98 -1.21 -25.63
C GLU A 94 -5.28 -0.40 -25.80
N THR A 95 -5.70 0.28 -24.77
CA THR A 95 -6.96 1.04 -24.72
C THR A 95 -6.76 2.55 -24.89
N GLU A 96 -5.52 3.02 -25.00
CA GLU A 96 -5.15 4.44 -25.08
C GLU A 96 -5.75 5.25 -23.93
N GLN A 97 -5.57 4.76 -22.71
CA GLN A 97 -6.12 5.36 -21.50
C GLN A 97 -5.09 5.47 -20.39
N ILE A 98 -5.31 6.42 -19.51
CA ILE A 98 -4.62 6.49 -18.22
C ILE A 98 -5.48 5.78 -17.20
N ILE A 99 -4.88 4.84 -16.49
CA ILE A 99 -5.51 4.10 -15.40
C ILE A 99 -4.91 4.60 -14.08
N THR A 100 -5.76 4.97 -13.15
CA THR A 100 -5.37 5.41 -11.80
C THR A 100 -6.27 4.80 -10.75
N THR A 101 -5.69 4.53 -9.59
CA THR A 101 -6.37 3.90 -8.47
C THR A 101 -6.22 4.75 -7.21
N TYR A 102 -7.27 4.84 -6.42
CA TYR A 102 -7.21 5.49 -5.13
C TYR A 102 -8.30 4.99 -4.20
N ASN A 103 -7.90 4.37 -3.10
CA ASN A 103 -8.81 3.80 -2.12
C ASN A 103 -9.82 2.84 -2.78
N LYS A 104 -11.11 3.18 -2.79
CA LYS A 104 -12.21 2.35 -3.33
C LYS A 104 -12.50 2.59 -4.81
N LYS A 105 -11.59 3.24 -5.54
CA LYS A 105 -11.87 3.68 -6.92
C LYS A 105 -10.72 3.33 -7.86
N ILE A 106 -11.10 2.81 -9.02
CA ILE A 106 -10.27 2.73 -10.23
C ILE A 106 -10.88 3.63 -11.28
N ALA A 107 -10.08 4.46 -11.92
CA ALA A 107 -10.53 5.40 -12.94
C ALA A 107 -9.72 5.26 -14.24
N GLU A 108 -10.44 5.39 -15.34
CA GLU A 108 -9.94 5.34 -16.71
C GLU A 108 -10.20 6.67 -17.40
N ILE A 109 -9.16 7.30 -17.96
CA ILE A 109 -9.26 8.59 -18.66
C ILE A 109 -8.58 8.45 -20.02
N GLY A 110 -9.36 8.61 -21.09
CA GLY A 110 -8.85 8.55 -22.48
C GLY A 110 -8.19 9.85 -22.92
N PHE A 111 -7.51 9.80 -24.09
CA PHE A 111 -6.85 10.95 -24.72
C PHE A 111 -7.75 11.72 -25.69
N GLU A 112 -8.85 11.16 -26.16
CA GLU A 112 -9.70 11.77 -27.18
C GLU A 112 -11.14 11.98 -26.75
N LYS A 113 -11.59 11.23 -25.75
CA LYS A 113 -12.99 11.25 -25.30
C LYS A 113 -13.12 12.01 -23.99
N ASN A 114 -14.08 12.93 -23.92
CA ASN A 114 -14.46 13.61 -22.70
C ASN A 114 -15.33 12.70 -21.82
N ILE A 115 -14.77 11.58 -21.42
CA ILE A 115 -15.40 10.56 -20.58
C ILE A 115 -14.35 10.07 -19.59
N ILE A 116 -14.73 9.96 -18.32
CA ILE A 116 -14.02 9.21 -17.30
C ILE A 116 -14.87 8.00 -16.90
N THR A 117 -14.27 6.82 -16.83
CA THR A 117 -14.91 5.65 -16.25
C THR A 117 -14.41 5.49 -14.81
N ILE A 118 -15.31 5.36 -13.85
CA ILE A 118 -14.97 5.12 -12.43
C ILE A 118 -15.70 3.85 -11.99
N ASN A 119 -14.95 2.84 -11.54
CA ASN A 119 -15.48 1.53 -11.14
C ASN A 119 -16.46 0.95 -12.18
N GLY A 120 -16.13 1.06 -13.47
CA GLY A 120 -16.94 0.59 -14.58
C GLY A 120 -18.10 1.50 -14.99
N SER A 121 -18.35 2.61 -14.28
CA SER A 121 -19.42 3.57 -14.60
C SER A 121 -18.87 4.77 -15.36
N GLU A 122 -19.40 5.04 -16.55
CA GLU A 122 -19.01 6.18 -17.37
C GLU A 122 -19.65 7.48 -16.89
N LYS A 123 -18.85 8.55 -16.89
CA LYS A 123 -19.26 9.92 -16.58
C LYS A 123 -18.69 10.87 -17.64
N SER A 124 -19.53 11.72 -18.19
CA SER A 124 -19.07 12.80 -19.09
C SER A 124 -18.20 13.79 -18.35
N THR A 125 -17.14 14.25 -19.00
CA THR A 125 -16.18 15.22 -18.50
C THR A 125 -16.13 16.44 -19.42
N TYR A 126 -15.46 17.48 -19.00
CA TYR A 126 -15.22 18.68 -19.85
C TYR A 126 -13.93 18.53 -20.67
N THR A 127 -13.03 17.68 -20.21
CA THR A 127 -11.69 17.53 -20.78
C THR A 127 -11.23 16.07 -20.71
N HIS A 128 -10.12 15.79 -21.37
CA HIS A 128 -9.49 14.47 -21.45
C HIS A 128 -7.97 14.59 -21.16
N ALA A 129 -7.29 13.47 -21.04
CA ALA A 129 -5.82 13.46 -20.96
C ALA A 129 -5.20 13.96 -22.28
N ILE A 130 -4.07 14.67 -22.19
CA ILE A 130 -3.36 15.20 -23.35
C ILE A 130 -1.90 14.79 -23.30
N ASN A 131 -1.29 14.56 -24.47
CA ASN A 131 0.14 14.41 -24.61
C ASN A 131 0.72 15.68 -25.20
N GLN A 132 1.61 16.35 -24.48
CA GLN A 132 2.28 17.56 -24.92
C GLN A 132 3.78 17.44 -24.63
N ASP A 133 4.61 17.54 -25.65
CA ASP A 133 6.07 17.45 -25.56
C ASP A 133 6.53 16.19 -24.77
N ASP A 134 6.03 15.03 -25.19
CA ASP A 134 6.26 13.71 -24.58
C ASP A 134 5.88 13.63 -23.09
N THR A 135 5.05 14.55 -22.63
CA THR A 135 4.53 14.58 -21.27
C THR A 135 3.02 14.37 -21.29
N ILE A 136 2.56 13.34 -20.60
CA ILE A 136 1.14 13.10 -20.40
C ILE A 136 0.64 13.99 -19.27
N TYR A 137 -0.35 14.82 -19.58
CA TYR A 137 -1.05 15.70 -18.65
C TYR A 137 -2.48 15.25 -18.47
N ILE A 138 -2.93 15.23 -17.21
CA ILE A 138 -4.24 14.71 -16.80
C ILE A 138 -5.00 15.81 -16.09
N PRO A 139 -6.28 16.06 -16.46
CA PRO A 139 -7.09 17.12 -15.86
C PRO A 139 -7.43 16.75 -14.41
N ILE A 140 -6.84 17.48 -13.45
CA ILE A 140 -7.00 17.13 -12.02
C ILE A 140 -8.43 17.39 -11.53
N ASN A 141 -9.17 18.30 -12.16
CA ASN A 141 -10.56 18.58 -11.79
C ASN A 141 -11.48 17.36 -12.00
N GLU A 142 -11.22 16.54 -13.01
CA GLU A 142 -11.99 15.33 -13.28
C GLU A 142 -11.67 14.20 -12.28
N LEU A 143 -10.55 14.31 -11.57
CA LEU A 143 -10.10 13.35 -10.56
C LEU A 143 -10.50 13.72 -9.12
N LYS A 144 -11.25 14.80 -8.90
CA LYS A 144 -11.67 15.23 -7.56
C LYS A 144 -12.35 14.12 -6.77
N ASP A 145 -13.31 13.46 -7.43
CA ASP A 145 -14.08 12.38 -6.82
C ASP A 145 -13.23 11.11 -6.63
N VAL A 146 -12.26 10.87 -7.52
CA VAL A 146 -11.36 9.70 -7.44
C VAL A 146 -10.47 9.84 -6.24
N TYR A 147 -9.71 10.94 -6.14
CA TYR A 147 -8.74 11.16 -5.07
C TYR A 147 -9.34 11.72 -3.77
N ASN A 148 -10.64 11.96 -3.75
CA ASN A 148 -11.36 12.56 -2.63
C ASN A 148 -10.69 13.87 -2.16
N ILE A 149 -10.57 14.83 -3.09
CA ILE A 149 -9.85 16.09 -2.90
C ILE A 149 -10.71 17.30 -3.25
N GLU A 150 -10.39 18.41 -2.60
CA GLU A 150 -10.87 19.75 -2.95
C GLU A 150 -9.72 20.52 -3.65
N ILE A 151 -10.03 21.19 -4.77
CA ILE A 151 -9.06 21.91 -5.58
C ILE A 151 -9.48 23.38 -5.65
N ASN A 152 -8.55 24.28 -5.34
CA ASN A 152 -8.74 25.71 -5.44
C ASN A 152 -7.52 26.36 -6.13
N TYR A 153 -7.73 26.93 -7.30
CA TYR A 153 -6.72 27.75 -7.99
C TYR A 153 -6.95 29.22 -7.76
N ILE A 154 -5.97 29.88 -7.16
CA ILE A 154 -6.02 31.30 -6.83
C ILE A 154 -5.15 32.08 -7.83
N GLU A 155 -5.79 32.67 -8.83
CA GLU A 155 -5.10 33.36 -9.92
C GLU A 155 -4.24 34.52 -9.45
N SER A 156 -4.71 35.29 -8.44
CA SER A 156 -3.99 36.46 -7.92
C SER A 156 -2.62 36.12 -7.36
N THR A 157 -2.43 34.95 -6.79
CA THR A 157 -1.17 34.45 -6.22
C THR A 157 -0.52 33.35 -7.04
N LYS A 158 -1.21 32.81 -8.05
CA LYS A 158 -0.87 31.59 -8.78
C LYS A 158 -0.61 30.41 -7.84
N ASN A 159 -1.42 30.27 -6.82
CA ASN A 159 -1.40 29.10 -5.94
C ASN A 159 -2.48 28.10 -6.35
N LEU A 160 -2.08 26.88 -6.65
CA LEU A 160 -2.95 25.73 -6.75
C LEU A 160 -2.94 25.02 -5.40
N VAL A 161 -4.08 25.04 -4.73
CA VAL A 161 -4.27 24.40 -3.42
C VAL A 161 -5.11 23.14 -3.61
N ILE A 162 -4.60 22.02 -3.15
CA ILE A 162 -5.28 20.72 -3.18
C ILE A 162 -5.31 20.16 -1.74
N ASP A 163 -6.50 19.97 -1.21
CA ASP A 163 -6.71 19.44 0.13
C ASP A 163 -7.46 18.11 0.08
N SER A 164 -6.92 17.09 0.74
CA SER A 164 -7.61 15.82 0.94
C SER A 164 -8.84 16.02 1.82
N LEU A 165 -9.98 15.48 1.39
CA LEU A 165 -11.21 15.51 2.17
C LEU A 165 -11.18 14.51 3.34
N ASN A 166 -10.22 13.59 3.36
CA ASN A 166 -10.03 12.62 4.45
C ASN A 166 -9.18 13.16 5.60
N LYS A 167 -8.46 14.30 5.41
CA LYS A 167 -7.57 14.85 6.45
C LYS A 167 -8.25 15.91 7.29
N GLU A 168 -7.90 15.94 8.58
CA GLU A 168 -8.35 16.98 9.50
C GLU A 168 -7.98 18.36 8.98
N GLN A 169 -8.93 19.29 9.09
CA GLN A 169 -8.71 20.70 8.80
C GLN A 169 -9.29 21.57 9.92
N LYS A 170 -8.45 22.41 10.50
CA LYS A 170 -8.84 23.38 11.52
C LYS A 170 -8.91 24.77 10.93
N LYS A 171 -9.91 25.54 11.31
CA LYS A 171 -10.11 26.94 10.92
C LYS A 171 -10.16 27.82 12.14
N ALA A 172 -9.72 29.07 12.00
CA ALA A 172 -9.83 30.10 13.03
C ALA A 172 -10.14 31.46 12.40
N VAL A 173 -10.60 32.40 13.21
CA VAL A 173 -10.90 33.77 12.79
C VAL A 173 -9.80 34.68 13.29
N VAL A 174 -9.34 35.61 12.44
CA VAL A 174 -8.36 36.65 12.80
C VAL A 174 -9.03 37.67 13.70
N SER A 175 -8.51 37.86 14.93
CA SER A 175 -9.10 38.81 15.92
C SER A 175 -8.67 40.26 15.75
N ALA A 176 -7.57 40.51 15.05
CA ALA A 176 -7.09 41.86 14.74
C ALA A 176 -6.22 41.87 13.48
N ASN A 177 -6.25 42.98 12.72
CA ASN A 177 -5.39 43.16 11.55
C ASN A 177 -3.94 42.73 11.86
N SER A 178 -3.35 41.92 11.02
CA SER A 178 -2.06 41.33 11.29
C SER A 178 -1.26 41.03 10.02
N SER A 179 0.06 41.07 10.13
CA SER A 179 0.99 40.60 9.11
C SER A 179 1.34 39.15 9.37
N ILE A 180 1.23 38.33 8.35
CA ILE A 180 1.68 36.95 8.38
C ILE A 180 3.13 36.92 7.97
N LYS A 181 3.98 36.29 8.78
CA LYS A 181 5.44 36.25 8.61
C LYS A 181 5.92 34.92 8.07
N SER A 182 6.99 34.92 7.29
CA SER A 182 7.59 33.70 6.74
C SER A 182 8.19 32.76 7.81
N THR A 183 8.61 33.35 8.95
CA THR A 183 9.17 32.60 10.09
C THR A 183 8.73 33.23 11.41
N LYS A 184 8.98 32.55 12.54
CA LYS A 184 8.72 33.06 13.90
C LYS A 184 9.69 34.18 14.35
N LYS A 185 10.71 34.54 13.53
CA LYS A 185 11.72 35.55 13.86
C LYS A 185 11.14 36.96 13.75
N PHE A 186 11.64 37.90 14.58
CA PHE A 186 11.19 39.29 14.59
C PHE A 186 11.38 39.99 13.23
N ILE A 187 12.53 39.75 12.57
CA ILE A 187 12.87 40.30 11.25
C ILE A 187 12.56 39.28 10.15
N ALA A 188 11.31 38.80 10.10
CA ALA A 188 10.87 37.89 9.05
C ALA A 188 10.09 38.66 7.96
N LYS A 189 10.21 38.21 6.70
CA LYS A 189 9.44 38.76 5.58
C LYS A 189 7.94 38.60 5.82
N THR A 190 7.17 39.63 5.46
CA THR A 190 5.71 39.52 5.40
C THR A 190 5.30 38.75 4.16
N VAL A 191 4.56 37.66 4.34
CA VAL A 191 4.06 36.83 3.24
C VAL A 191 2.62 37.16 2.88
N ALA A 192 1.83 37.62 3.85
CA ALA A 192 0.45 38.08 3.66
C ALA A 192 0.05 39.10 4.72
N ARG A 193 -1.06 39.82 4.48
CA ARG A 193 -1.76 40.61 5.49
C ARG A 193 -3.18 40.09 5.60
N VAL A 194 -3.66 39.99 6.82
CA VAL A 194 -5.02 39.53 7.13
C VAL A 194 -5.74 40.59 7.96
N LYS A 195 -7.03 40.74 7.72
CA LYS A 195 -7.89 41.69 8.45
C LYS A 195 -8.62 40.96 9.58
N LYS A 196 -9.07 41.73 10.55
CA LYS A 196 -10.00 41.26 11.57
C LYS A 196 -11.24 40.65 10.91
N GLY A 197 -11.65 39.46 11.34
CA GLY A 197 -12.80 38.74 10.82
C GLY A 197 -12.48 37.77 9.68
N GLU A 198 -11.28 37.84 9.06
CA GLU A 198 -10.90 36.88 8.02
C GLU A 198 -10.68 35.49 8.61
N CYS A 199 -11.12 34.46 7.87
CA CYS A 199 -10.94 33.07 8.20
C CYS A 199 -9.58 32.56 7.70
N VAL A 200 -8.91 31.76 8.50
CA VAL A 200 -7.62 31.13 8.14
C VAL A 200 -7.62 29.66 8.50
N ILE A 201 -6.87 28.85 7.76
CA ILE A 201 -6.64 27.45 8.11
C ILE A 201 -5.48 27.39 9.08
N VAL A 202 -5.68 26.72 10.22
CA VAL A 202 -4.65 26.52 11.25
C VAL A 202 -3.92 25.21 10.98
N ILE A 203 -2.61 25.31 10.77
CA ILE A 203 -1.73 24.16 10.52
C ILE A 203 -1.14 23.65 11.83
N SER A 204 -0.68 24.57 12.69
CA SER A 204 -0.22 24.28 14.05
C SER A 204 -0.35 25.53 14.90
N ASN A 205 -0.52 25.37 16.22
CA ASN A 205 -0.63 26.47 17.17
C ASN A 205 0.18 26.14 18.41
N GLU A 206 1.43 26.61 18.45
CA GLU A 206 2.41 26.22 19.47
C GLU A 206 3.33 27.39 19.81
N ASN A 207 3.78 27.44 21.07
CA ASN A 207 4.79 28.39 21.54
C ASN A 207 4.46 29.86 21.23
N GLY A 208 3.16 30.23 21.33
CA GLY A 208 2.68 31.60 21.12
C GLY A 208 2.59 32.05 19.66
N TYR A 209 2.80 31.12 18.70
CA TYR A 209 2.63 31.34 17.26
C TYR A 209 1.78 30.24 16.63
N ALA A 210 0.84 30.65 15.79
CA ALA A 210 0.14 29.75 14.90
C ALA A 210 0.78 29.79 13.50
N LYS A 211 1.03 28.63 12.92
CA LYS A 211 1.29 28.49 11.48
C LYS A 211 -0.05 28.36 10.78
N ILE A 212 -0.30 29.21 9.83
CA ILE A 212 -1.60 29.30 9.17
C ILE A 212 -1.45 29.32 7.64
N ARG A 213 -2.54 28.99 6.95
CA ARG A 213 -2.73 29.24 5.52
C ARG A 213 -3.89 30.23 5.36
N THR A 214 -3.66 31.29 4.62
CA THR A 214 -4.68 32.29 4.23
C THR A 214 -5.56 31.76 3.10
N GLU A 215 -6.71 32.40 2.85
CA GLU A 215 -7.61 32.03 1.74
C GLU A 215 -6.91 32.10 0.37
N ASP A 216 -5.98 33.06 0.21
CA ASP A 216 -5.19 33.17 -1.03
C ASP A 216 -4.01 32.20 -1.11
N GLY A 217 -3.99 31.18 -0.25
CA GLY A 217 -3.06 30.04 -0.29
C GLY A 217 -1.68 30.34 0.30
N ARG A 218 -1.44 31.49 0.89
CA ARG A 218 -0.14 31.84 1.48
C ARG A 218 0.02 31.22 2.86
N ILE A 219 1.19 30.64 3.12
CA ILE A 219 1.49 29.95 4.38
C ILE A 219 2.51 30.78 5.17
N GLY A 220 2.26 30.96 6.47
CA GLY A 220 3.17 31.66 7.36
C GLY A 220 2.72 31.66 8.82
N TYR A 221 3.33 32.51 9.62
CA TYR A 221 3.16 32.54 11.07
C TYR A 221 2.46 33.85 11.52
N ILE A 222 1.53 33.70 12.45
CA ILE A 222 0.84 34.76 13.18
C ILE A 222 0.99 34.51 14.67
N LYS A 223 0.96 35.53 15.53
CA LYS A 223 0.91 35.35 16.98
C LYS A 223 -0.41 34.67 17.37
N SER A 224 -0.36 33.62 18.19
CA SER A 224 -1.54 32.83 18.61
C SER A 224 -2.67 33.73 19.17
N LYS A 225 -2.33 34.77 19.92
CA LYS A 225 -3.31 35.74 20.46
C LYS A 225 -4.04 36.62 19.42
N LYS A 226 -3.72 36.42 18.14
CA LYS A 226 -4.33 37.12 17.01
C LYS A 226 -5.31 36.28 16.22
N ILE A 227 -5.55 35.05 16.68
CA ILE A 227 -6.56 34.15 16.15
C ILE A 227 -7.48 33.71 17.29
N ASP A 228 -8.77 33.61 17.00
CA ASP A 228 -9.80 33.19 17.93
C ASP A 228 -10.69 32.13 17.28
N ASN A 229 -11.50 31.44 18.10
CA ASN A 229 -12.50 30.47 17.63
C ASN A 229 -11.92 29.38 16.72
N GLU A 230 -10.79 28.75 17.15
CA GLU A 230 -10.26 27.59 16.45
C GLU A 230 -11.28 26.44 16.52
N VAL A 231 -11.73 25.96 15.37
CA VAL A 231 -12.70 24.88 15.25
C VAL A 231 -12.21 23.85 14.25
N THR A 232 -12.51 22.57 14.49
CA THR A 232 -12.28 21.50 13.52
C THR A 232 -13.38 21.57 12.46
N ALA A 233 -13.03 22.08 11.28
CA ALA A 233 -13.95 22.22 10.15
C ALA A 233 -14.11 20.90 9.36
N ARG A 234 -13.14 19.98 9.49
CA ARG A 234 -13.15 18.64 8.89
C ARG A 234 -12.45 17.67 9.82
N GLN A 235 -13.08 16.53 10.10
CA GLN A 235 -12.50 15.44 10.90
C GLN A 235 -11.52 14.61 10.05
N ASN A 236 -10.58 13.95 10.70
CA ASN A 236 -9.77 12.93 10.05
C ASN A 236 -10.65 11.69 9.81
N MET A 237 -10.79 11.28 8.55
CA MET A 237 -11.56 10.09 8.15
C MET A 237 -10.66 8.91 7.74
N GLU A 238 -9.34 9.12 7.73
CA GLU A 238 -8.38 8.03 7.57
C GLU A 238 -8.34 7.23 8.88
N GLN A 239 -9.30 6.32 9.06
CA GLN A 239 -9.17 5.27 10.06
C GLN A 239 -8.42 4.12 9.40
N GLU A 240 -7.20 3.87 9.84
CA GLU A 240 -6.55 2.59 9.65
C GLU A 240 -7.46 1.52 10.28
N LYS A 241 -7.91 0.56 9.48
CA LYS A 241 -8.57 -0.62 9.97
C LYS A 241 -7.55 -1.38 10.81
N GLN A 242 -7.52 -1.18 12.12
CA GLN A 242 -6.78 -2.08 12.99
C GLN A 242 -7.43 -3.45 12.89
N ILE A 243 -6.67 -4.40 12.38
CA ILE A 243 -7.05 -5.81 12.38
C ILE A 243 -7.01 -6.26 13.83
N THR A 244 -8.18 -6.32 14.47
CA THR A 244 -8.31 -6.61 15.91
C THR A 244 -8.10 -8.09 16.24
N ASN A 245 -8.33 -8.99 15.29
CA ASN A 245 -8.21 -10.43 15.46
C ASN A 245 -7.27 -11.05 14.43
N LYS A 246 -6.42 -11.97 14.87
CA LYS A 246 -5.57 -12.74 13.96
C LYS A 246 -6.43 -13.64 13.06
N VAL A 247 -6.05 -13.71 11.81
CA VAL A 247 -6.64 -14.63 10.85
C VAL A 247 -6.18 -16.06 11.19
N ASN A 248 -7.11 -16.99 11.24
CA ASN A 248 -6.84 -18.42 11.22
C ASN A 248 -7.61 -19.03 10.06
N LEU A 249 -6.93 -19.13 8.92
CA LEU A 249 -7.49 -19.58 7.65
C LEU A 249 -7.22 -21.08 7.46
N VAL A 250 -8.18 -21.77 6.88
CA VAL A 250 -7.97 -23.12 6.37
C VAL A 250 -8.30 -23.14 4.88
N TRP A 251 -7.36 -23.63 4.07
CA TRP A 251 -7.65 -23.96 2.69
C TRP A 251 -8.37 -25.31 2.65
N ASP A 252 -9.38 -25.41 1.82
CA ASP A 252 -10.19 -26.59 1.63
C ASP A 252 -10.27 -26.93 0.13
N TYR A 253 -9.48 -27.90 -0.28
CA TYR A 253 -9.35 -28.25 -1.68
C TYR A 253 -10.51 -29.11 -2.17
N TYR A 254 -11.06 -28.74 -3.31
CA TYR A 254 -12.10 -29.48 -4.03
C TYR A 254 -11.67 -29.73 -5.47
N SER A 255 -11.28 -30.95 -5.80
CA SER A 255 -10.86 -31.32 -7.15
C SER A 255 -12.00 -31.26 -8.17
N GLN A 256 -13.23 -31.56 -7.73
CA GLN A 256 -14.46 -31.48 -8.51
C GLN A 256 -15.65 -31.23 -7.58
N VAL A 257 -16.64 -30.50 -8.07
CA VAL A 257 -17.86 -30.18 -7.29
C VAL A 257 -18.59 -31.43 -6.78
N ALA A 258 -18.65 -32.50 -7.58
CA ALA A 258 -19.31 -33.75 -7.19
C ALA A 258 -18.57 -34.53 -6.08
N SER A 259 -17.28 -34.27 -5.89
CA SER A 259 -16.45 -34.91 -4.86
C SER A 259 -16.17 -34.02 -3.66
N ALA A 260 -16.76 -32.81 -3.63
CA ALA A 260 -16.63 -31.93 -2.48
C ALA A 260 -17.03 -32.67 -1.20
N PRO A 261 -16.21 -32.62 -0.12
CA PRO A 261 -16.55 -33.28 1.14
C PRO A 261 -17.81 -32.65 1.73
N ASP A 262 -18.61 -33.48 2.43
CA ASP A 262 -19.69 -32.98 3.26
C ASP A 262 -19.07 -32.41 4.55
N ARG A 263 -19.34 -31.16 4.87
CA ARG A 263 -18.84 -30.44 6.05
C ARG A 263 -19.93 -30.13 7.06
N THR A 264 -21.19 -30.47 6.76
CA THR A 264 -22.35 -30.06 7.57
C THR A 264 -22.27 -30.50 9.03
N ASP A 265 -21.59 -31.60 9.35
CA ASP A 265 -21.43 -32.11 10.71
C ASP A 265 -20.02 -31.84 11.30
N THR A 266 -19.20 -31.01 10.63
CA THR A 266 -17.84 -30.74 11.08
C THR A 266 -17.78 -29.46 11.90
N GLN A 267 -17.20 -29.53 13.11
CA GLN A 267 -16.79 -28.35 13.89
C GLN A 267 -15.33 -28.04 13.57
N ILE A 268 -15.03 -26.75 13.45
CA ILE A 268 -13.66 -26.26 13.23
C ILE A 268 -13.34 -25.25 14.34
N ASP A 269 -12.83 -25.77 15.46
CA ASP A 269 -12.47 -24.91 16.59
C ASP A 269 -11.29 -24.00 16.24
N GLY A 270 -11.44 -22.70 16.49
CA GLY A 270 -10.41 -21.70 16.33
C GLY A 270 -10.21 -21.20 14.88
N VAL A 271 -10.80 -21.82 13.87
CA VAL A 271 -10.80 -21.32 12.48
C VAL A 271 -11.82 -20.19 12.36
N ASN A 272 -11.42 -19.08 11.77
CA ASN A 272 -12.30 -17.94 11.53
C ASN A 272 -12.42 -17.56 10.04
N VAL A 273 -11.62 -18.18 9.17
CA VAL A 273 -11.67 -18.00 7.72
C VAL A 273 -11.58 -19.36 7.04
N VAL A 274 -12.46 -19.61 6.07
CA VAL A 274 -12.37 -20.77 5.18
C VAL A 274 -12.11 -20.34 3.75
N SER A 275 -11.22 -21.05 3.08
CA SER A 275 -10.82 -20.75 1.70
C SER A 275 -10.98 -22.01 0.81
N PRO A 276 -12.22 -22.30 0.36
CA PRO A 276 -12.46 -23.43 -0.54
C PRO A 276 -12.00 -23.12 -1.97
N SER A 277 -11.52 -24.11 -2.71
CA SER A 277 -11.09 -24.00 -4.12
C SER A 277 -12.28 -23.93 -5.10
N PHE A 278 -13.12 -22.88 -4.95
CA PHE A 278 -14.37 -22.76 -5.70
C PHE A 278 -14.23 -22.14 -7.09
N PHE A 279 -13.16 -21.40 -7.33
CA PHE A 279 -13.00 -20.68 -8.59
C PHE A 279 -11.65 -20.98 -9.22
N ASN A 280 -11.69 -21.14 -10.54
CA ASN A 280 -10.50 -21.32 -11.35
C ASN A 280 -10.65 -20.54 -12.66
N ILE A 281 -9.58 -20.19 -13.33
CA ILE A 281 -9.65 -19.71 -14.71
C ILE A 281 -9.51 -20.92 -15.67
N ASP A 282 -10.31 -20.92 -16.73
CA ASP A 282 -10.22 -21.94 -17.77
C ASP A 282 -9.10 -21.60 -18.78
N LYS A 283 -8.85 -22.49 -19.73
CA LYS A 283 -7.86 -22.29 -20.80
C LYS A 283 -8.14 -21.10 -21.73
N TYR A 284 -9.32 -20.48 -21.63
CA TYR A 284 -9.68 -19.26 -22.36
C TYR A 284 -9.57 -18.00 -21.49
N GLY A 285 -9.21 -18.16 -20.21
CA GLY A 285 -9.09 -17.08 -19.25
C GLY A 285 -10.38 -16.65 -18.60
N LYS A 286 -11.44 -17.46 -18.69
CA LYS A 286 -12.73 -17.18 -18.04
C LYS A 286 -12.79 -17.80 -16.65
N LEU A 287 -13.37 -17.08 -15.71
CA LEU A 287 -13.63 -17.60 -14.38
C LEU A 287 -14.67 -18.72 -14.43
N ILE A 288 -14.31 -19.88 -13.92
CA ILE A 288 -15.21 -21.03 -13.75
C ILE A 288 -15.59 -21.19 -12.29
N GLU A 289 -16.86 -21.55 -12.06
CA GLU A 289 -17.45 -21.73 -10.74
C GLU A 289 -17.61 -23.25 -10.44
N ASN A 290 -16.90 -23.74 -9.45
CA ASN A 290 -16.96 -25.15 -9.00
C ASN A 290 -17.81 -25.31 -7.72
N ILE A 291 -18.89 -24.54 -7.57
CA ILE A 291 -19.67 -24.50 -6.32
C ILE A 291 -20.70 -25.64 -6.25
N GLY A 292 -21.58 -25.77 -7.22
CA GLY A 292 -22.65 -26.79 -7.21
C GLY A 292 -23.47 -26.83 -5.92
N SER A 293 -24.24 -27.89 -5.73
CA SER A 293 -25.11 -28.04 -4.55
C SER A 293 -24.34 -28.25 -3.25
N ARG A 294 -23.24 -29.00 -3.28
CA ARG A 294 -22.40 -29.23 -2.10
C ARG A 294 -21.65 -27.98 -1.68
N GLY A 295 -21.18 -27.18 -2.63
CA GLY A 295 -20.56 -25.90 -2.33
C GLY A 295 -21.56 -24.90 -1.75
N GLN A 296 -22.85 -24.93 -2.16
CA GLN A 296 -23.90 -24.13 -1.51
C GLN A 296 -24.09 -24.53 -0.04
N ALA A 297 -24.17 -25.84 0.24
CA ALA A 297 -24.24 -26.34 1.61
C ALA A 297 -22.99 -25.94 2.44
N TYR A 298 -21.80 -25.95 1.83
CA TYR A 298 -20.56 -25.49 2.45
C TYR A 298 -20.62 -24.00 2.83
N LEU A 299 -21.12 -23.13 1.95
CA LEU A 299 -21.28 -21.71 2.23
C LEU A 299 -22.23 -21.47 3.40
N GLU A 300 -23.32 -22.24 3.48
CA GLU A 300 -24.26 -22.16 4.61
C GLU A 300 -23.63 -22.65 5.92
N TRP A 301 -22.94 -23.79 5.87
CA TRP A 301 -22.21 -24.34 7.01
C TRP A 301 -21.15 -23.33 7.54
N ALA A 302 -20.35 -22.72 6.67
CA ALA A 302 -19.34 -21.75 7.07
C ALA A 302 -19.94 -20.56 7.80
N ARG A 303 -21.08 -20.03 7.30
CA ARG A 303 -21.80 -18.93 7.95
C ARG A 303 -22.40 -19.34 9.31
N GLN A 304 -22.91 -20.56 9.43
CA GLN A 304 -23.45 -21.08 10.70
C GLN A 304 -22.34 -21.24 11.77
N ASN A 305 -21.11 -21.40 11.35
CA ASN A 305 -19.93 -21.47 12.22
C ASN A 305 -19.17 -20.15 12.36
N ASP A 306 -19.79 -19.01 11.99
CA ASP A 306 -19.22 -17.66 12.05
C ASP A 306 -17.89 -17.50 11.29
N CYS A 307 -17.60 -18.38 10.33
CA CYS A 307 -16.41 -18.29 9.49
C CYS A 307 -16.61 -17.27 8.36
N LYS A 308 -15.60 -16.45 8.13
CA LYS A 308 -15.47 -15.65 6.93
C LYS A 308 -15.14 -16.55 5.74
N ILE A 309 -15.66 -16.21 4.57
CA ILE A 309 -15.53 -17.05 3.37
C ILE A 309 -14.71 -16.28 2.34
N TRP A 310 -13.44 -16.70 2.15
CA TRP A 310 -12.50 -16.17 1.16
C TRP A 310 -12.11 -17.28 0.17
N PRO A 311 -12.96 -17.66 -0.79
CA PRO A 311 -12.64 -18.76 -1.69
C PRO A 311 -11.38 -18.49 -2.51
N MET A 312 -10.65 -19.55 -2.83
CA MET A 312 -9.54 -19.48 -3.78
C MET A 312 -10.04 -19.13 -5.18
N VAL A 313 -9.30 -18.24 -5.84
CA VAL A 313 -9.35 -17.99 -7.28
C VAL A 313 -7.99 -18.42 -7.83
N GLN A 314 -7.99 -19.48 -8.63
CA GLN A 314 -6.77 -20.19 -9.04
C GLN A 314 -6.56 -20.10 -10.56
N ASN A 315 -5.31 -20.30 -10.98
CA ASN A 315 -4.93 -20.51 -12.38
C ASN A 315 -4.43 -21.95 -12.62
N SER A 316 -4.95 -22.88 -11.84
CA SER A 316 -4.52 -24.29 -11.89
C SER A 316 -5.07 -25.01 -13.13
N GLY A 317 -4.26 -25.91 -13.70
CA GLY A 317 -4.63 -26.70 -14.88
C GLY A 317 -3.43 -27.35 -15.55
N ASP A 318 -3.54 -27.56 -16.86
CA ASP A 318 -2.47 -28.16 -17.65
C ASP A 318 -1.37 -27.15 -18.03
N SER A 319 -0.37 -27.59 -18.78
CA SER A 319 0.77 -26.76 -19.19
C SER A 319 0.42 -25.52 -20.01
N THR A 320 -0.82 -25.37 -20.50
CA THR A 320 -1.26 -24.20 -21.25
C THR A 320 -1.67 -23.04 -20.32
N MET A 321 -1.86 -23.29 -19.03
CA MET A 321 -2.35 -22.29 -18.08
C MET A 321 -1.35 -21.15 -17.84
N MET A 322 -0.05 -21.42 -17.90
CA MET A 322 0.97 -20.38 -17.83
C MET A 322 0.81 -19.36 -18.99
N ASP A 323 0.58 -19.85 -20.20
CA ASP A 323 0.35 -19.00 -21.38
C ASP A 323 -0.98 -18.24 -21.30
N THR A 324 -2.00 -18.91 -20.77
CA THR A 324 -3.33 -18.29 -20.58
C THR A 324 -3.26 -17.16 -19.55
N THR A 325 -2.61 -17.43 -18.40
CA THR A 325 -2.39 -16.41 -17.36
C THR A 325 -1.59 -15.23 -17.93
N SER A 326 -0.50 -15.50 -18.66
CA SER A 326 0.29 -14.46 -19.31
C SER A 326 -0.54 -13.59 -20.26
N LYS A 327 -1.42 -14.19 -21.09
CA LYS A 327 -2.32 -13.44 -21.98
C LYS A 327 -3.34 -12.57 -21.26
N ILE A 328 -3.81 -13.01 -20.10
CA ILE A 328 -4.72 -12.19 -19.27
C ILE A 328 -3.94 -11.01 -18.70
N MET A 329 -2.78 -11.28 -18.09
CA MET A 329 -2.00 -10.25 -17.41
C MET A 329 -1.49 -9.17 -18.39
N ASN A 330 -1.20 -9.55 -19.63
CA ASN A 330 -0.71 -8.62 -20.68
C ASN A 330 -1.81 -7.74 -21.30
N SER A 331 -3.10 -7.93 -21.03
CA SER A 331 -4.18 -7.15 -21.59
C SER A 331 -5.02 -6.51 -20.50
N TYR A 332 -5.12 -5.17 -20.51
CA TYR A 332 -5.99 -4.46 -19.58
C TYR A 332 -7.45 -4.90 -19.70
N THR A 333 -7.93 -5.04 -20.93
CA THR A 333 -9.29 -5.50 -21.20
C THR A 333 -9.58 -6.86 -20.56
N LYS A 334 -8.65 -7.82 -20.68
CA LYS A 334 -8.84 -9.16 -20.08
C LYS A 334 -8.71 -9.14 -18.56
N ARG A 335 -7.79 -8.35 -18.00
CA ARG A 335 -7.71 -8.18 -16.54
C ARG A 335 -9.02 -7.61 -16.00
N LYS A 336 -9.57 -6.56 -16.66
CA LYS A 336 -10.85 -5.95 -16.30
C LYS A 336 -12.01 -6.94 -16.38
N GLU A 337 -12.10 -7.75 -17.44
CA GLU A 337 -13.11 -8.81 -17.58
C GLU A 337 -13.04 -9.83 -16.44
N LEU A 338 -11.82 -10.26 -16.08
CA LEU A 338 -11.61 -11.18 -14.97
C LEU A 338 -11.99 -10.53 -13.63
N ILE A 339 -11.59 -9.29 -13.39
CA ILE A 339 -11.96 -8.52 -12.18
C ILE A 339 -13.49 -8.44 -12.04
N GLU A 340 -14.20 -8.04 -13.09
CA GLU A 340 -15.67 -7.97 -13.06
C GLU A 340 -16.30 -9.35 -12.79
N SER A 341 -15.72 -10.42 -13.34
CA SER A 341 -16.19 -11.79 -13.06
C SER A 341 -16.01 -12.17 -11.59
N ILE A 342 -14.86 -11.82 -10.99
CA ILE A 342 -14.57 -12.02 -9.56
C ILE A 342 -15.56 -11.22 -8.70
N ILE A 343 -15.77 -9.94 -8.99
CA ILE A 343 -16.70 -9.09 -8.27
C ILE A 343 -18.14 -9.67 -8.34
N ASN A 344 -18.55 -10.12 -9.51
CA ASN A 344 -19.88 -10.70 -9.71
C ASN A 344 -20.12 -11.98 -8.87
N VAL A 345 -19.13 -12.87 -8.78
CA VAL A 345 -19.28 -14.07 -7.93
C VAL A 345 -19.24 -13.70 -6.43
N CYS A 346 -18.46 -12.71 -6.03
CA CYS A 346 -18.47 -12.20 -4.65
C CYS A 346 -19.88 -11.70 -4.26
N ILE A 347 -20.53 -10.93 -5.12
CA ILE A 347 -21.90 -10.43 -4.89
C ILE A 347 -22.89 -11.59 -4.90
N LYS A 348 -22.82 -12.47 -5.93
CA LYS A 348 -23.73 -13.61 -6.13
C LYS A 348 -23.77 -14.52 -4.91
N TYR A 349 -22.61 -14.83 -4.35
CA TYR A 349 -22.46 -15.76 -3.25
C TYR A 349 -22.31 -15.09 -1.88
N LYS A 350 -22.41 -13.75 -1.81
CA LYS A 350 -22.26 -12.96 -0.58
C LYS A 350 -20.99 -13.33 0.19
N LEU A 351 -19.86 -13.33 -0.51
CA LEU A 351 -18.56 -13.66 0.05
C LEU A 351 -18.04 -12.53 0.94
N ASP A 352 -17.13 -12.84 1.85
CA ASP A 352 -16.44 -11.86 2.70
C ASP A 352 -15.12 -11.37 2.09
N GLY A 353 -14.60 -12.08 1.09
CA GLY A 353 -13.36 -11.79 0.39
C GLY A 353 -13.02 -12.84 -0.63
N ILE A 354 -11.81 -12.79 -1.17
CA ILE A 354 -11.20 -13.82 -1.98
C ILE A 354 -9.77 -14.07 -1.56
N ASN A 355 -9.26 -15.24 -1.94
CA ASN A 355 -7.87 -15.64 -1.83
C ASN A 355 -7.33 -15.91 -3.25
N LEU A 356 -6.44 -15.05 -3.75
CA LEU A 356 -5.79 -15.25 -5.04
C LEU A 356 -4.66 -16.26 -4.88
N ASP A 357 -4.80 -17.39 -5.55
CA ASP A 357 -3.82 -18.48 -5.56
C ASP A 357 -3.34 -18.73 -6.99
N PHE A 358 -2.61 -17.73 -7.54
CA PHE A 358 -2.02 -17.81 -8.87
C PHE A 358 -0.58 -18.29 -8.75
N GLU A 359 -0.32 -19.46 -9.28
CA GLU A 359 0.97 -20.13 -9.21
C GLU A 359 1.56 -20.39 -10.60
N ASN A 360 2.82 -20.80 -10.63
CA ASN A 360 3.51 -21.21 -11.85
C ASN A 360 3.38 -20.20 -13.00
N MET A 361 3.61 -18.93 -12.68
CA MET A 361 3.57 -17.82 -13.64
C MET A 361 4.96 -17.53 -14.21
N ARG A 362 5.02 -16.82 -15.33
CA ARG A 362 6.27 -16.35 -15.89
C ARG A 362 6.84 -15.20 -15.06
N LYS A 363 8.15 -15.17 -14.82
CA LYS A 363 8.80 -14.05 -14.14
C LYS A 363 8.67 -12.73 -14.88
N GLU A 364 8.54 -12.78 -16.21
CA GLU A 364 8.32 -11.63 -17.07
C GLU A 364 6.96 -10.96 -16.83
N ASP A 365 5.98 -11.71 -16.32
CA ASP A 365 4.65 -11.22 -16.01
C ASP A 365 4.52 -10.65 -14.58
N LYS A 366 5.60 -10.60 -13.81
CA LYS A 366 5.63 -10.13 -12.42
C LYS A 366 4.93 -8.80 -12.22
N ASP A 367 5.33 -7.79 -13.01
CA ASP A 367 4.79 -6.43 -12.90
C ASP A 367 3.33 -6.35 -13.37
N LEU A 368 2.96 -7.22 -14.31
CA LEU A 368 1.59 -7.31 -14.85
C LEU A 368 0.64 -8.03 -13.87
N TYR A 369 1.12 -9.03 -13.15
CA TYR A 369 0.36 -9.64 -12.06
C TYR A 369 0.15 -8.65 -10.91
N SER A 370 1.19 -7.90 -10.54
CA SER A 370 1.06 -6.80 -9.60
C SER A 370 0.02 -5.78 -10.07
N ARG A 371 0.00 -5.47 -11.36
CA ARG A 371 -0.99 -4.58 -11.97
C ARG A 371 -2.42 -5.11 -11.83
N PHE A 372 -2.64 -6.40 -12.03
CA PHE A 372 -3.94 -7.03 -11.82
C PHE A 372 -4.42 -6.88 -10.37
N ILE A 373 -3.54 -7.06 -9.39
CA ILE A 373 -3.86 -6.90 -7.97
C ILE A 373 -4.20 -5.44 -7.64
N ILE A 374 -3.41 -4.48 -8.16
CA ILE A 374 -3.65 -3.04 -8.00
C ILE A 374 -5.01 -2.63 -8.58
N GLU A 375 -5.43 -3.22 -9.69
CA GLU A 375 -6.72 -2.94 -10.34
C GLU A 375 -7.90 -3.62 -9.65
N LEU A 376 -7.70 -4.80 -9.07
CA LEU A 376 -8.73 -5.57 -8.35
C LEU A 376 -9.04 -4.97 -6.97
N GLU A 377 -8.02 -4.52 -6.25
CA GLU A 377 -8.14 -4.08 -4.86
C GLU A 377 -9.19 -2.98 -4.64
N PRO A 378 -9.25 -1.88 -5.42
CA PRO A 378 -10.25 -0.84 -5.24
C PRO A 378 -11.68 -1.36 -5.40
N ARG A 379 -11.89 -2.35 -6.30
CA ARG A 379 -13.18 -2.98 -6.54
C ARG A 379 -13.59 -3.87 -5.37
N MET A 380 -12.64 -4.58 -4.77
CA MET A 380 -12.87 -5.35 -3.54
C MET A 380 -13.22 -4.42 -2.38
N LYS A 381 -12.44 -3.35 -2.18
CA LYS A 381 -12.69 -2.36 -1.13
C LYS A 381 -14.02 -1.60 -1.28
N GLU A 382 -14.46 -1.34 -2.50
CA GLU A 382 -15.77 -0.71 -2.77
C GLU A 382 -16.91 -1.49 -2.10
N LEU A 383 -16.81 -2.83 -2.13
CA LEU A 383 -17.79 -3.75 -1.55
C LEU A 383 -17.48 -4.14 -0.09
N GLY A 384 -16.38 -3.66 0.49
CA GLY A 384 -15.94 -4.03 1.84
C GLY A 384 -15.39 -5.45 1.93
N LEU A 385 -14.95 -6.03 0.81
CA LEU A 385 -14.40 -7.38 0.69
C LEU A 385 -12.89 -7.38 0.99
N VAL A 386 -12.41 -8.52 1.50
CA VAL A 386 -10.98 -8.75 1.77
C VAL A 386 -10.31 -9.35 0.53
N LEU A 387 -9.13 -8.84 0.21
CA LEU A 387 -8.22 -9.40 -0.80
C LEU A 387 -7.00 -10.01 -0.10
N SER A 388 -6.86 -11.33 -0.17
CA SER A 388 -5.64 -12.06 0.22
C SER A 388 -4.96 -12.68 -0.99
N VAL A 389 -3.64 -12.75 -0.98
CA VAL A 389 -2.84 -13.24 -2.11
C VAL A 389 -1.81 -14.25 -1.60
N ASP A 390 -1.85 -15.46 -2.16
CA ASP A 390 -0.89 -16.52 -1.86
C ASP A 390 0.40 -16.31 -2.65
N VAL A 391 1.52 -16.46 -1.98
CA VAL A 391 2.86 -16.36 -2.58
C VAL A 391 3.80 -17.39 -2.00
N THR A 392 4.69 -17.89 -2.82
CA THR A 392 5.72 -18.86 -2.43
C THR A 392 6.91 -18.20 -1.73
N ALA A 393 7.83 -19.00 -1.22
CA ALA A 393 9.09 -18.53 -0.64
C ALA A 393 9.92 -17.72 -1.64
N PRO A 394 10.64 -16.67 -1.19
CA PRO A 394 11.54 -15.89 -2.04
C PRO A 394 12.88 -16.64 -2.25
N ASP A 395 12.83 -17.76 -3.00
CA ASP A 395 13.95 -18.67 -3.25
C ASP A 395 14.72 -18.38 -4.55
N GLY A 396 14.18 -17.51 -5.43
CA GLY A 396 14.79 -17.10 -6.68
C GLY A 396 14.45 -17.99 -7.89
N SER A 397 13.54 -18.94 -7.74
CA SER A 397 13.04 -19.75 -8.86
C SER A 397 12.19 -18.91 -9.82
N ASP A 398 12.30 -19.17 -11.14
CA ASP A 398 11.72 -18.32 -12.18
C ASP A 398 10.18 -18.26 -12.12
N THR A 399 9.53 -19.42 -12.00
CA THR A 399 8.06 -19.53 -12.10
C THR A 399 7.34 -19.63 -10.75
N TRP A 400 8.10 -19.84 -9.67
CA TRP A 400 7.55 -20.00 -8.31
C TRP A 400 7.91 -18.86 -7.37
N SER A 401 8.94 -18.06 -7.68
CA SER A 401 9.40 -16.99 -6.81
C SER A 401 9.49 -15.65 -7.51
N LEU A 402 10.23 -15.58 -8.63
CA LEU A 402 10.50 -14.33 -9.34
C LEU A 402 9.27 -13.80 -10.10
N CYS A 403 8.20 -14.56 -10.21
CA CYS A 403 6.91 -14.13 -10.76
C CYS A 403 6.10 -13.25 -9.80
N PHE A 404 6.52 -13.09 -8.54
CA PHE A 404 5.86 -12.24 -7.55
C PHE A 404 6.69 -11.00 -7.21
N ASP A 405 6.08 -9.83 -7.27
CA ASP A 405 6.54 -8.63 -6.60
C ASP A 405 5.87 -8.55 -5.21
N ARG A 406 6.51 -9.16 -4.22
CA ARG A 406 5.93 -9.29 -2.87
C ARG A 406 5.77 -7.95 -2.18
N HIS A 407 6.67 -7.00 -2.47
CA HIS A 407 6.56 -5.63 -1.95
C HIS A 407 5.26 -4.97 -2.41
N VAL A 408 5.00 -4.97 -3.72
CA VAL A 408 3.78 -4.38 -4.29
C VAL A 408 2.53 -5.12 -3.81
N ILE A 409 2.56 -6.47 -3.79
CA ILE A 409 1.44 -7.28 -3.31
C ILE A 409 1.13 -6.95 -1.84
N GLY A 410 2.15 -6.92 -0.98
CA GLY A 410 1.99 -6.60 0.45
C GLY A 410 1.56 -5.15 0.70
N ASP A 411 1.96 -4.20 -0.16
CA ASP A 411 1.49 -2.81 -0.09
C ASP A 411 -0.02 -2.71 -0.40
N VAL A 412 -0.49 -3.43 -1.42
CA VAL A 412 -1.84 -3.28 -1.99
C VAL A 412 -2.86 -4.18 -1.33
N ALA A 413 -2.62 -5.50 -1.25
CA ALA A 413 -3.56 -6.46 -0.70
C ALA A 413 -3.80 -6.25 0.81
N ASP A 414 -4.95 -6.70 1.32
CA ASP A 414 -5.22 -6.71 2.77
C ASP A 414 -4.30 -7.70 3.48
N TYR A 415 -4.05 -8.86 2.87
CA TYR A 415 -3.13 -9.89 3.36
C TYR A 415 -2.30 -10.49 2.23
N ILE A 416 -1.07 -10.84 2.58
CA ILE A 416 -0.19 -11.69 1.79
C ILE A 416 0.05 -12.98 2.57
N ILE A 417 -0.23 -14.14 1.95
CA ILE A 417 -0.10 -15.43 2.61
C ILE A 417 1.17 -16.10 2.10
N PHE A 418 2.12 -16.24 3.00
CA PHE A 418 3.36 -16.96 2.70
C PHE A 418 3.11 -18.47 2.77
N MET A 419 3.09 -19.17 1.64
CA MET A 419 3.04 -20.62 1.55
C MET A 419 4.38 -21.21 2.01
N ALA A 420 4.55 -21.37 3.33
CA ALA A 420 5.80 -21.81 3.94
C ALA A 420 5.90 -23.35 3.97
N TYR A 421 5.67 -23.98 2.84
CA TYR A 421 5.74 -25.43 2.64
C TYR A 421 6.27 -25.77 1.24
N ASP A 422 6.45 -27.07 0.99
CA ASP A 422 7.09 -27.61 -0.21
C ASP A 422 8.53 -27.11 -0.43
N GLU A 423 9.28 -26.87 0.67
CA GLU A 423 10.73 -26.63 0.61
C GLU A 423 11.43 -27.67 -0.25
N TYR A 424 11.08 -28.94 -0.01
CA TYR A 424 11.35 -30.05 -0.92
C TYR A 424 10.01 -30.60 -1.41
N GLY A 425 9.55 -30.08 -2.54
CA GLY A 425 8.25 -30.42 -3.12
C GLY A 425 8.28 -31.59 -4.10
N GLU A 426 7.19 -31.73 -4.85
CA GLU A 426 7.01 -32.84 -5.82
C GLU A 426 8.07 -32.85 -6.92
N SER A 427 8.58 -31.71 -7.34
CA SER A 427 9.64 -31.61 -8.36
C SER A 427 11.04 -31.92 -7.84
N SER A 428 11.25 -32.00 -6.51
CA SER A 428 12.58 -32.19 -5.94
C SER A 428 13.17 -33.55 -6.34
N THR A 429 14.44 -33.57 -6.73
CA THR A 429 15.21 -34.81 -7.03
C THR A 429 15.95 -35.34 -5.80
N LYS A 430 15.87 -34.65 -4.68
CA LYS A 430 16.50 -35.02 -3.41
C LYS A 430 15.45 -35.07 -2.31
N SER A 431 15.63 -35.98 -1.38
CA SER A 431 14.82 -36.03 -0.15
C SER A 431 15.11 -34.84 0.75
N GLY A 432 14.09 -34.32 1.39
CA GLY A 432 14.19 -33.22 2.32
C GLY A 432 12.88 -32.93 3.05
N THR A 433 12.92 -31.97 3.93
CA THR A 433 11.74 -31.55 4.71
C THR A 433 10.72 -30.81 3.85
N THR A 434 9.44 -30.94 4.19
CA THR A 434 8.36 -30.18 3.57
C THR A 434 8.38 -28.71 4.02
N SER A 435 8.80 -28.44 5.28
CA SER A 435 8.74 -27.11 5.88
C SER A 435 9.69 -27.03 7.08
N GLY A 436 10.99 -26.86 6.84
CA GLY A 436 12.00 -26.69 7.89
C GLY A 436 11.85 -25.35 8.59
N TYR A 437 11.94 -25.33 9.93
CA TYR A 437 11.78 -24.10 10.72
C TYR A 437 12.73 -22.98 10.29
N ASP A 438 14.01 -23.28 10.09
CA ASP A 438 15.03 -22.31 9.70
C ASP A 438 14.78 -21.72 8.30
N TRP A 439 14.26 -22.53 7.36
CA TRP A 439 13.86 -22.05 6.04
C TRP A 439 12.61 -21.17 6.11
N VAL A 440 11.61 -21.53 6.92
CA VAL A 440 10.42 -20.70 7.17
C VAL A 440 10.79 -19.36 7.76
N GLU A 441 11.62 -19.36 8.81
CA GLU A 441 12.07 -18.13 9.47
C GLU A 441 12.89 -17.24 8.53
N LEU A 442 13.78 -17.83 7.72
CA LEU A 442 14.54 -17.10 6.70
C LEU A 442 13.63 -16.46 5.65
N GLY A 443 12.59 -17.19 5.22
CA GLY A 443 11.56 -16.67 4.32
C GLY A 443 10.87 -15.45 4.92
N LEU A 444 10.37 -15.56 6.17
CA LEU A 444 9.72 -14.46 6.88
C LEU A 444 10.62 -13.23 7.01
N LYS A 445 11.89 -13.40 7.35
CA LYS A 445 12.86 -12.29 7.42
C LYS A 445 13.01 -11.58 6.07
N LYS A 446 12.96 -12.31 4.95
CA LYS A 446 12.99 -11.67 3.62
C LYS A 446 11.71 -10.87 3.34
N PHE A 447 10.53 -11.37 3.74
CA PHE A 447 9.28 -10.61 3.63
C PHE A 447 9.32 -9.31 4.42
N LEU A 448 9.86 -9.34 5.64
CA LEU A 448 9.92 -8.20 6.54
C LEU A 448 11.01 -7.19 6.15
N ASP A 449 12.25 -7.68 5.93
CA ASP A 449 13.43 -6.82 5.82
C ASP A 449 13.74 -6.44 4.37
N THR A 450 13.46 -7.32 3.38
CA THR A 450 13.80 -7.09 1.97
C THR A 450 12.61 -6.57 1.19
N GLU A 451 11.43 -7.18 1.39
CA GLU A 451 10.19 -6.78 0.72
C GLU A 451 9.44 -5.68 1.50
N GLU A 452 9.91 -5.34 2.71
CA GLU A 452 9.36 -4.26 3.58
C GLU A 452 7.85 -4.37 3.81
N ILE A 453 7.34 -5.60 3.98
CA ILE A 453 5.91 -5.86 4.18
C ILE A 453 5.55 -5.64 5.64
N GLU A 454 4.44 -4.95 5.90
CA GLU A 454 3.91 -4.77 7.24
C GLU A 454 3.59 -6.13 7.90
N PRO A 455 4.14 -6.44 9.09
CA PRO A 455 4.00 -7.75 9.72
C PRO A 455 2.54 -8.20 9.87
N GLY A 456 1.64 -7.27 10.23
CA GLY A 456 0.22 -7.53 10.41
C GLY A 456 -0.53 -7.97 9.14
N LYS A 457 0.06 -7.77 7.96
CA LYS A 457 -0.47 -8.24 6.68
C LYS A 457 0.00 -9.64 6.29
N ILE A 458 1.06 -10.16 6.92
CA ILE A 458 1.63 -11.46 6.59
C ILE A 458 0.88 -12.56 7.34
N ILE A 459 0.35 -13.52 6.62
CA ILE A 459 -0.23 -14.76 7.15
C ILE A 459 0.76 -15.90 6.88
N LEU A 460 1.10 -16.67 7.91
CA LEU A 460 2.00 -17.81 7.78
C LEU A 460 1.23 -19.05 7.34
N GLY A 461 1.48 -19.54 6.14
CA GLY A 461 0.95 -20.80 5.62
C GLY A 461 1.78 -21.99 6.09
N VAL A 462 1.16 -22.98 6.72
CA VAL A 462 1.81 -24.21 7.19
C VAL A 462 1.17 -25.47 6.60
N PRO A 463 1.93 -26.56 6.39
CA PRO A 463 1.36 -27.80 5.89
C PRO A 463 0.77 -28.64 7.04
N LEU A 464 -0.32 -29.36 6.76
CA LEU A 464 -0.84 -30.43 7.62
C LEU A 464 -0.46 -31.81 7.08
N TYR A 465 0.63 -31.90 6.35
CA TYR A 465 1.17 -33.11 5.73
C TYR A 465 2.69 -33.10 5.74
N THR A 466 3.25 -34.27 5.46
CA THR A 466 4.69 -34.46 5.23
C THR A 466 4.91 -35.34 4.00
N ARG A 467 6.18 -35.50 3.58
CA ARG A 467 6.54 -36.40 2.47
C ARG A 467 7.33 -37.57 2.96
N LEU A 468 6.90 -38.78 2.55
CA LEU A 468 7.70 -40.00 2.65
C LEU A 468 8.50 -40.14 1.36
N TRP A 469 9.80 -40.12 1.49
CA TRP A 469 10.76 -40.32 0.42
C TRP A 469 11.28 -41.76 0.42
N THR A 470 11.27 -42.43 -0.74
CA THR A 470 11.89 -43.72 -0.92
C THR A 470 13.09 -43.59 -1.85
N GLU A 471 14.26 -43.90 -1.37
CA GLU A 471 15.53 -43.88 -2.11
C GLU A 471 16.06 -45.28 -2.38
N ASP A 472 16.77 -45.46 -3.51
CA ASP A 472 17.55 -46.68 -3.77
C ASP A 472 18.87 -46.69 -3.00
N SER A 473 19.66 -47.74 -3.18
CA SER A 473 20.97 -47.91 -2.53
C SER A 473 22.00 -46.83 -2.93
N SER A 474 21.77 -46.08 -4.02
CA SER A 474 22.62 -44.99 -4.46
C SER A 474 22.18 -43.63 -3.91
N GLY A 475 21.05 -43.57 -3.20
CA GLY A 475 20.44 -42.32 -2.70
C GLY A 475 19.58 -41.59 -3.72
N LYS A 476 19.24 -42.24 -4.85
CA LYS A 476 18.33 -41.68 -5.84
C LYS A 476 16.88 -41.84 -5.37
N VAL A 477 16.12 -40.75 -5.39
CA VAL A 477 14.69 -40.77 -5.08
C VAL A 477 13.92 -41.54 -6.13
N LEU A 478 13.25 -42.61 -5.70
CA LEU A 478 12.41 -43.50 -6.52
C LEU A 478 10.94 -43.13 -6.40
N LYS A 479 10.49 -42.75 -5.19
CA LYS A 479 9.09 -42.46 -4.89
C LYS A 479 8.97 -41.34 -3.87
N LYS A 480 7.91 -40.55 -4.02
CA LYS A 480 7.47 -39.50 -3.11
C LYS A 480 6.01 -39.75 -2.79
N SER A 481 5.65 -39.71 -1.53
CA SER A 481 4.25 -39.89 -1.10
C SER A 481 3.90 -38.82 -0.09
N VAL A 482 2.81 -38.11 -0.31
CA VAL A 482 2.23 -37.21 0.68
C VAL A 482 1.54 -38.02 1.76
N ILE A 483 1.87 -37.73 3.02
CA ILE A 483 1.32 -38.41 4.20
C ILE A 483 0.67 -37.35 5.07
N SER A 484 -0.63 -37.44 5.28
CA SER A 484 -1.36 -36.55 6.20
C SER A 484 -0.84 -36.72 7.63
N MET A 485 -0.83 -35.65 8.41
CA MET A 485 -0.39 -35.70 9.82
C MET A 485 -1.09 -36.79 10.63
N LYS A 486 -2.37 -37.08 10.37
CA LYS A 486 -3.16 -38.13 11.04
C LYS A 486 -2.70 -39.54 10.71
N ASP A 487 -2.02 -39.73 9.58
CA ASP A 487 -1.63 -41.07 9.07
C ASP A 487 -0.14 -41.39 9.31
N ILE A 488 0.62 -40.47 9.92
CA ILE A 488 2.05 -40.60 10.17
C ILE A 488 2.34 -41.84 11.03
N ASP A 489 1.62 -42.03 12.14
CA ASP A 489 1.82 -43.15 13.06
C ASP A 489 1.47 -44.50 12.45
N ASN A 490 0.59 -44.53 11.44
CA ASN A 490 0.25 -45.73 10.67
C ASN A 490 1.25 -46.01 9.54
N THR A 491 2.04 -45.00 9.15
CA THR A 491 2.98 -45.09 8.02
C THR A 491 4.38 -45.52 8.47
N ILE A 492 4.81 -45.08 9.65
CA ILE A 492 6.13 -45.38 10.20
C ILE A 492 6.07 -46.66 11.03
N PRO A 493 6.95 -47.66 10.79
CA PRO A 493 7.02 -48.84 11.65
C PRO A 493 7.27 -48.48 13.11
N SER A 494 6.63 -49.19 14.03
CA SER A 494 6.61 -48.83 15.47
C SER A 494 7.96 -48.93 16.16
N ASP A 495 8.91 -49.65 15.58
CA ASP A 495 10.28 -49.85 16.08
C ASP A 495 11.28 -48.79 15.55
N VAL A 496 10.84 -47.89 14.67
CA VAL A 496 11.71 -46.85 14.11
C VAL A 496 11.86 -45.68 15.10
N GLU A 497 13.12 -45.38 15.42
CA GLU A 497 13.46 -44.23 16.28
C GLU A 497 13.19 -42.91 15.59
N ARG A 498 12.49 -42.00 16.28
CA ARG A 498 12.26 -40.61 15.85
C ARG A 498 13.31 -39.72 16.47
N LYS A 499 14.18 -39.12 15.64
CA LYS A 499 15.26 -38.23 16.10
C LYS A 499 14.87 -36.75 15.91
N TRP A 500 14.86 -35.99 16.99
CA TRP A 500 14.57 -34.58 16.92
C TRP A 500 15.74 -33.81 16.29
N ASP A 501 15.44 -33.01 15.28
CA ASP A 501 16.37 -32.06 14.67
C ASP A 501 16.09 -30.64 15.22
N ASP A 502 17.03 -30.10 15.99
CA ASP A 502 16.86 -28.80 16.64
C ASP A 502 16.87 -27.63 15.66
N LYS A 503 17.47 -27.77 14.50
CA LYS A 503 17.51 -26.73 13.47
C LYS A 503 16.21 -26.68 12.69
N LEU A 504 15.74 -27.84 12.23
CA LEU A 504 14.49 -27.96 11.46
C LEU A 504 13.24 -27.92 12.35
N LYS A 505 13.41 -28.14 13.69
CA LYS A 505 12.31 -28.27 14.65
C LYS A 505 11.32 -29.35 14.24
N GLN A 506 11.84 -30.50 13.78
CA GLN A 506 11.09 -31.64 13.31
C GLN A 506 11.71 -32.93 13.79
N TYR A 507 10.93 -34.00 13.89
CA TYR A 507 11.45 -35.36 14.01
C TYR A 507 11.87 -35.88 12.63
N TYR A 508 13.03 -36.51 12.56
CA TYR A 508 13.52 -37.23 11.40
C TYR A 508 13.43 -38.74 11.67
N VAL A 509 13.01 -39.51 10.66
CA VAL A 509 13.03 -40.95 10.64
C VAL A 509 13.65 -41.46 9.36
N GLU A 510 14.41 -42.56 9.50
CA GLU A 510 15.00 -43.30 8.40
C GLU A 510 14.91 -44.79 8.69
N TYR A 511 14.41 -45.56 7.73
CA TYR A 511 14.31 -47.00 7.89
C TYR A 511 14.43 -47.74 6.53
N LYS A 512 14.82 -49.01 6.58
CA LYS A 512 14.94 -49.85 5.40
C LYS A 512 13.61 -50.51 5.05
N ASP A 513 13.34 -50.60 3.75
CA ASP A 513 12.25 -51.35 3.15
C ASP A 513 12.81 -52.12 1.98
N GLY A 514 13.20 -53.38 2.24
CA GLY A 514 13.98 -54.20 1.31
C GLY A 514 15.33 -53.55 1.00
N ASN A 515 15.58 -53.29 -0.30
CA ASN A 515 16.81 -52.66 -0.76
C ASN A 515 16.73 -51.12 -0.73
N ASN A 516 15.58 -50.57 -0.41
CA ASN A 516 15.33 -49.15 -0.41
C ASN A 516 15.50 -48.55 0.99
N THR A 517 15.62 -47.24 1.04
CA THR A 517 15.64 -46.44 2.27
C THR A 517 14.48 -45.47 2.25
N ASN A 518 13.63 -45.54 3.26
CA ASN A 518 12.56 -44.57 3.49
C ASN A 518 13.03 -43.48 4.44
N LYS A 519 12.72 -42.25 4.11
CA LYS A 519 13.07 -41.04 4.90
C LYS A 519 11.86 -40.14 5.03
N MET A 520 11.69 -39.53 6.21
CA MET A 520 10.63 -38.59 6.48
C MET A 520 11.06 -37.54 7.52
N TRP A 521 10.77 -36.27 7.26
CA TRP A 521 10.82 -35.18 8.24
C TRP A 521 9.39 -34.90 8.67
N ILE A 522 9.08 -35.19 9.91
CA ILE A 522 7.70 -35.29 10.40
C ILE A 522 7.14 -33.90 10.71
N GLU A 523 6.01 -33.54 10.08
CA GLU A 523 5.14 -32.49 10.58
C GLU A 523 4.19 -33.09 11.62
N ASP A 524 4.23 -32.55 12.83
CA ASP A 524 3.37 -32.92 13.94
C ASP A 524 2.99 -31.69 14.79
N LEU A 525 2.23 -31.90 15.86
CA LEU A 525 1.83 -30.82 16.76
C LEU A 525 3.02 -30.09 17.38
N LYS A 526 4.15 -30.75 17.61
CA LYS A 526 5.34 -30.14 18.19
C LYS A 526 6.02 -29.23 17.17
N SER A 527 6.24 -29.70 15.94
CA SER A 527 6.84 -28.89 14.88
C SER A 527 5.96 -27.70 14.48
N LEU A 528 4.64 -27.90 14.41
CA LEU A 528 3.69 -26.81 14.17
C LEU A 528 3.75 -25.77 15.29
N LYS A 529 3.79 -26.18 16.57
CA LYS A 529 3.87 -25.26 17.70
C LYS A 529 5.10 -24.37 17.65
N GLU A 530 6.25 -24.89 17.24
CA GLU A 530 7.48 -24.09 17.03
C GLU A 530 7.24 -23.02 15.97
N LYS A 531 6.68 -23.38 14.80
CA LYS A 531 6.37 -22.43 13.72
C LYS A 531 5.31 -21.39 14.12
N LEU A 532 4.29 -21.79 14.88
CA LEU A 532 3.28 -20.87 15.40
C LEU A 532 3.87 -19.80 16.33
N GLY A 533 5.00 -20.12 17.00
CA GLY A 533 5.76 -19.16 17.78
C GLY A 533 6.19 -17.93 16.96
N LEU A 534 6.54 -18.13 15.68
CA LEU A 534 6.92 -17.04 14.76
C LEU A 534 5.81 -16.00 14.56
N ILE A 535 4.53 -16.41 14.64
CA ILE A 535 3.40 -15.48 14.50
C ILE A 535 3.40 -14.42 15.60
N SER A 536 3.70 -14.84 16.82
CA SER A 536 3.78 -13.92 17.97
C SER A 536 5.10 -13.16 17.97
N GLU A 537 6.21 -13.82 17.64
CA GLU A 537 7.54 -13.22 17.61
C GLU A 537 7.64 -12.07 16.60
N TYR A 538 7.15 -12.30 15.40
CA TYR A 538 7.17 -11.30 14.30
C TYR A 538 5.87 -10.49 14.19
N GLN A 539 4.90 -10.67 15.08
CA GLN A 539 3.61 -9.96 15.09
C GLN A 539 2.81 -10.13 13.79
N LEU A 540 2.88 -11.31 13.18
CA LEU A 540 2.22 -11.60 11.90
C LEU A 540 0.69 -11.50 12.01
N GLY A 541 0.02 -11.31 10.87
CA GLY A 541 -1.44 -11.18 10.74
C GLY A 541 -2.21 -12.44 11.08
N GLY A 542 -1.60 -13.63 10.96
CA GLY A 542 -2.29 -14.88 11.27
C GLY A 542 -1.60 -16.13 10.76
N LEU A 543 -2.41 -17.18 10.70
CA LEU A 543 -2.07 -18.51 10.27
C LEU A 543 -2.96 -18.92 9.08
N ALA A 544 -2.40 -19.67 8.14
CA ALA A 544 -3.16 -20.45 7.16
C ALA A 544 -2.66 -21.90 7.16
N SER A 545 -3.54 -22.88 7.00
CA SER A 545 -3.16 -24.29 7.00
C SER A 545 -3.60 -25.01 5.72
N TRP A 546 -2.67 -25.69 5.10
CA TRP A 546 -2.84 -26.52 3.90
C TRP A 546 -2.64 -27.99 4.26
N GLU A 547 -3.51 -28.91 4.01
CA GLU A 547 -4.91 -28.86 3.59
C GLU A 547 -5.73 -29.54 4.71
N LYS A 548 -7.01 -29.18 4.81
CA LYS A 548 -7.92 -29.75 5.82
C LYS A 548 -8.26 -31.20 5.54
#